data_5c14f1e5a902c4f1651fdf02d9cfffd3
#
_entry.id   5c14f1e5a902c4f1651fdf02d9cfffd3
#
_cell.length_a   1.000
_cell.length_b   1.000
_cell.length_c   1.000
_cell.angle_alpha   90.00
_cell.angle_beta   90.00
_cell.angle_gamma   90.00
#
_symmetry.space_group_name_H-M   'P 1'
#
loop_
_entity.id
_entity.type
_entity.pdbx_description
1 polymer ?
#
loop_
_entity_poly.entity_id
_entity_poly.type
_entity_poly.pdbx_seq_one_letter_code
_entity_poly.pdbx_strand_id
1 'polypeptide(L)'
;MDVTADSRPGLRRGVRFVHDRVRARHALLYPEGVLLLNDTAADIVSRCDTKRTVTDIVSELAAAYQGVTAESVLEMLADLARRRMLGAEPAEVAESGPQQEDPRSGLPLGLLAELTYRCPLQCTYCSNPLNLADYQDELDTEDWLRVIEQARSIGVLQLHLSGGEPALRRDLVPLVAAARGLGMYTNLVTSGFSLPPKRLHELAEAGLDHIQLSVQDSAAMPADAIAGRRAHARKMIVARSIAETGLPMTVNAVLHRGNIARLLDIVELAADFGAERVELANTQFYGWALRNRAALMPRREQVQRADADATLARERYGDRLEIVYVTADYFSPRPKPCNYGWGNRQLTVAPNGDVLPCLAAGQLPGLDAPSVRDSTLEAVWFDSAAFNRFRGTEWMPDPCRSCALKDVDFGGCRCQAYQLVGDAAVTDPACSLSEHHDLIRTEFQPQPAVPRRI
;
A
#
# COMPACT_ATOMS: atom_id res chain seq x y z
N MET A 1 11.65 -3.79 -20.47
CA MET A 1 11.19 -4.45 -21.72
C MET A 1 10.91 -3.37 -22.74
N ASP A 2 11.64 -3.33 -23.84
CA ASP A 2 11.33 -2.42 -24.94
C ASP A 2 10.21 -3.02 -25.78
N VAL A 3 9.12 -2.27 -25.93
CA VAL A 3 7.98 -2.71 -26.72
C VAL A 3 8.17 -2.24 -28.16
N THR A 4 8.15 -3.19 -29.10
CA THR A 4 8.29 -2.96 -30.55
C THR A 4 7.06 -3.46 -31.30
N ALA A 5 6.96 -3.16 -32.61
CA ALA A 5 5.87 -3.62 -33.47
C ALA A 5 5.69 -5.15 -33.48
N ASP A 6 6.78 -5.90 -33.34
CA ASP A 6 6.80 -7.38 -33.35
C ASP A 6 6.63 -7.99 -31.95
N SER A 7 6.60 -7.17 -30.90
CA SER A 7 6.38 -7.65 -29.52
C SER A 7 4.99 -8.28 -29.38
N ARG A 8 4.90 -9.35 -28.58
CA ARG A 8 3.65 -10.04 -28.23
C ARG A 8 3.31 -9.76 -26.77
N PRO A 9 2.59 -8.65 -26.51
CA PRO A 9 2.34 -8.23 -25.14
C PRO A 9 1.39 -9.18 -24.42
N GLY A 10 1.63 -9.37 -23.11
CA GLY A 10 0.75 -9.99 -22.14
C GLY A 10 0.85 -9.20 -20.84
N LEU A 11 0.12 -9.62 -19.80
CA LEU A 11 0.22 -9.01 -18.49
C LEU A 11 1.35 -9.66 -17.66
N ARG A 12 1.87 -8.93 -16.71
CA ARG A 12 2.80 -9.48 -15.72
C ARG A 12 2.02 -10.29 -14.69
N ARG A 13 2.64 -11.35 -14.16
CA ARG A 13 2.11 -12.09 -13.02
C ARG A 13 1.75 -11.13 -11.86
N GLY A 14 0.56 -11.33 -11.29
CA GLY A 14 0.01 -10.44 -10.25
C GLY A 14 -0.64 -9.17 -10.79
N VAL A 15 -0.75 -8.98 -12.10
CA VAL A 15 -1.57 -7.93 -12.70
C VAL A 15 -2.87 -8.55 -13.22
N ARG A 16 -4.01 -7.97 -12.84
CA ARG A 16 -5.34 -8.46 -13.25
C ARG A 16 -6.07 -7.39 -14.05
N PHE A 17 -6.63 -7.78 -15.18
CA PHE A 17 -7.53 -6.95 -15.95
C PHE A 17 -8.97 -7.27 -15.56
N VAL A 18 -9.69 -6.29 -15.06
CA VAL A 18 -11.05 -6.45 -14.52
C VAL A 18 -11.99 -5.38 -15.07
N HIS A 19 -13.28 -5.68 -15.07
CA HIS A 19 -14.32 -4.68 -15.25
C HIS A 19 -14.88 -4.26 -13.89
N ASP A 20 -14.73 -2.97 -13.55
CA ASP A 20 -15.31 -2.41 -12.32
C ASP A 20 -16.76 -2.00 -12.59
N ARG A 21 -17.69 -2.80 -12.06
CA ARG A 21 -19.15 -2.57 -12.24
C ARG A 21 -19.63 -1.28 -11.59
N VAL A 22 -19.00 -0.83 -10.52
CA VAL A 22 -19.41 0.37 -9.77
C VAL A 22 -19.05 1.64 -10.54
N ARG A 23 -17.89 1.63 -11.24
CA ARG A 23 -17.46 2.77 -12.07
C ARG A 23 -17.81 2.60 -13.54
N ALA A 24 -18.42 1.47 -13.93
CA ALA A 24 -18.66 1.08 -15.33
C ALA A 24 -17.40 1.22 -16.22
N ARG A 25 -16.23 0.82 -15.70
CA ARG A 25 -14.93 1.01 -16.36
C ARG A 25 -14.04 -0.21 -16.18
N HIS A 26 -13.11 -0.40 -17.11
CA HIS A 26 -12.05 -1.38 -16.92
C HIS A 26 -10.90 -0.83 -16.08
N ALA A 27 -10.23 -1.73 -15.38
CA ALA A 27 -9.07 -1.42 -14.55
C ALA A 27 -8.01 -2.51 -14.64
N LEU A 28 -6.74 -2.10 -14.49
CA LEU A 28 -5.64 -3.00 -14.12
C LEU A 28 -5.45 -2.92 -12.62
N LEU A 29 -5.55 -4.08 -11.97
CA LEU A 29 -5.24 -4.26 -10.55
C LEU A 29 -3.86 -4.91 -10.45
N TYR A 30 -3.00 -4.36 -9.62
CA TYR A 30 -1.63 -4.82 -9.47
C TYR A 30 -1.18 -4.60 -8.02
N PRO A 31 -0.06 -5.18 -7.57
CA PRO A 31 0.41 -4.96 -6.21
C PRO A 31 0.40 -3.48 -5.83
N GLU A 32 -0.42 -3.14 -4.84
CA GLU A 32 -0.57 -1.79 -4.25
C GLU A 32 -1.05 -0.69 -5.22
N GLY A 33 -1.77 -1.05 -6.28
CA GLY A 33 -2.25 -0.04 -7.23
C GLY A 33 -3.46 -0.45 -8.07
N VAL A 34 -4.16 0.58 -8.53
CA VAL A 34 -5.28 0.49 -9.48
C VAL A 34 -5.03 1.50 -10.59
N LEU A 35 -5.05 1.05 -11.83
CA LEU A 35 -5.05 1.91 -13.01
C LEU A 35 -6.41 1.79 -13.70
N LEU A 36 -7.22 2.84 -13.59
CA LEU A 36 -8.49 2.93 -14.32
C LEU A 36 -8.21 3.22 -15.79
N LEU A 37 -8.82 2.47 -16.69
CA LEU A 37 -8.61 2.57 -18.12
C LEU A 37 -9.80 3.28 -18.78
N ASN A 38 -9.54 4.05 -19.83
CA ASN A 38 -10.57 4.45 -20.77
C ASN A 38 -10.85 3.29 -21.77
N ASP A 39 -11.90 3.42 -22.59
CA ASP A 39 -12.35 2.35 -23.47
C ASP A 39 -11.27 1.90 -24.47
N THR A 40 -10.54 2.84 -25.06
CA THR A 40 -9.45 2.53 -26.01
C THR A 40 -8.32 1.77 -25.31
N ALA A 41 -7.92 2.21 -24.12
CA ALA A 41 -6.89 1.55 -23.33
C ALA A 41 -7.33 0.14 -22.89
N ALA A 42 -8.59 -0.01 -22.50
CA ALA A 42 -9.16 -1.31 -22.16
C ALA A 42 -9.16 -2.26 -23.37
N ASP A 43 -9.48 -1.74 -24.53
CA ASP A 43 -9.48 -2.49 -25.79
C ASP A 43 -8.07 -2.94 -26.21
N ILE A 44 -7.05 -2.09 -26.02
CA ILE A 44 -5.64 -2.48 -26.24
C ILE A 44 -5.25 -3.60 -25.28
N VAL A 45 -5.52 -3.43 -23.97
CA VAL A 45 -5.17 -4.43 -22.95
C VAL A 45 -5.87 -5.76 -23.17
N SER A 46 -7.15 -5.76 -23.56
CA SER A 46 -7.90 -6.99 -23.84
C SER A 46 -7.27 -7.87 -24.94
N ARG A 47 -6.47 -7.26 -25.82
CA ARG A 47 -5.75 -7.93 -26.91
C ARG A 47 -4.33 -8.36 -26.55
N CYS A 48 -3.87 -8.04 -25.34
CA CYS A 48 -2.55 -8.46 -24.84
C CYS A 48 -2.61 -9.94 -24.39
N ASP A 49 -2.70 -10.87 -25.34
CA ASP A 49 -2.93 -12.29 -25.12
C ASP A 49 -1.66 -13.16 -25.33
N THR A 50 -0.50 -12.52 -25.46
CA THR A 50 0.79 -13.17 -25.76
C THR A 50 0.89 -13.82 -27.16
N LYS A 51 -0.18 -13.75 -27.97
CA LYS A 51 -0.25 -14.35 -29.31
C LYS A 51 -0.19 -13.28 -30.41
N ARG A 52 -0.95 -12.21 -30.24
CA ARG A 52 -0.98 -11.07 -31.18
C ARG A 52 0.29 -10.25 -31.07
N THR A 53 0.83 -9.83 -32.21
CA THR A 53 1.87 -8.79 -32.23
C THR A 53 1.24 -7.42 -32.01
N VAL A 54 2.04 -6.42 -31.66
CA VAL A 54 1.55 -5.02 -31.60
C VAL A 54 0.99 -4.59 -32.97
N THR A 55 1.61 -5.01 -34.07
CA THR A 55 1.10 -4.75 -35.44
C THR A 55 -0.30 -5.32 -35.65
N ASP A 56 -0.56 -6.56 -35.14
CA ASP A 56 -1.90 -7.17 -35.22
C ASP A 56 -2.92 -6.36 -34.44
N ILE A 57 -2.56 -5.98 -33.20
CA ILE A 57 -3.41 -5.16 -32.31
C ILE A 57 -3.75 -3.82 -32.98
N VAL A 58 -2.77 -3.13 -33.53
CA VAL A 58 -3.00 -1.86 -34.28
C VAL A 58 -3.96 -2.06 -35.44
N SER A 59 -3.76 -3.12 -36.22
CA SER A 59 -4.60 -3.41 -37.40
C SER A 59 -6.06 -3.68 -37.02
N GLU A 60 -6.29 -4.47 -35.95
CA GLU A 60 -7.62 -4.77 -35.43
C GLU A 60 -8.32 -3.51 -34.88
N LEU A 61 -7.58 -2.68 -34.13
CA LEU A 61 -8.13 -1.44 -33.57
C LEU A 61 -8.42 -0.39 -34.63
N ALA A 62 -7.57 -0.25 -35.64
CA ALA A 62 -7.80 0.67 -36.77
C ALA A 62 -9.03 0.30 -37.63
N ALA A 63 -9.41 -0.99 -37.61
CA ALA A 63 -10.66 -1.42 -38.25
C ALA A 63 -11.91 -1.08 -37.42
N ALA A 64 -11.79 -0.94 -36.09
CA ALA A 64 -12.89 -0.66 -35.16
C ALA A 64 -13.03 0.83 -34.81
N TYR A 65 -11.94 1.59 -34.79
CA TYR A 65 -11.89 2.98 -34.34
C TYR A 65 -11.20 3.90 -35.36
N GLN A 66 -11.67 5.14 -35.44
CA GLN A 66 -10.98 6.18 -36.24
C GLN A 66 -9.85 6.82 -35.42
N GLY A 67 -8.73 7.10 -36.07
CA GLY A 67 -7.61 7.83 -35.44
C GLY A 67 -6.64 6.98 -34.61
N VAL A 68 -6.78 5.66 -34.63
CA VAL A 68 -5.78 4.76 -34.02
C VAL A 68 -4.52 4.76 -34.85
N THR A 69 -3.37 5.06 -34.22
CA THR A 69 -2.05 5.03 -34.86
C THR A 69 -1.17 3.99 -34.18
N ALA A 70 -0.21 3.43 -34.90
CA ALA A 70 0.79 2.53 -34.32
C ALA A 70 1.57 3.21 -33.21
N GLU A 71 1.87 4.52 -33.34
CA GLU A 71 2.57 5.31 -32.35
C GLU A 71 1.81 5.39 -31.02
N SER A 72 0.50 5.70 -31.06
CA SER A 72 -0.32 5.81 -29.83
C SER A 72 -0.46 4.48 -29.09
N VAL A 73 -0.58 3.37 -29.80
CA VAL A 73 -0.63 2.02 -29.20
C VAL A 73 0.71 1.65 -28.60
N LEU A 74 1.82 1.90 -29.31
CA LEU A 74 3.17 1.65 -28.81
C LEU A 74 3.48 2.50 -27.58
N GLU A 75 3.12 3.79 -27.58
CA GLU A 75 3.33 4.69 -26.43
C GLU A 75 2.59 4.18 -25.19
N MET A 76 1.33 3.78 -25.33
CA MET A 76 0.55 3.22 -24.22
C MET A 76 1.16 1.91 -23.70
N LEU A 77 1.51 0.99 -24.60
CA LEU A 77 2.13 -0.28 -24.17
C LEU A 77 3.51 -0.04 -23.53
N ALA A 78 4.28 0.92 -24.05
CA ALA A 78 5.55 1.31 -23.43
C ALA A 78 5.35 1.93 -22.03
N ASP A 79 4.26 2.70 -21.80
CA ASP A 79 3.93 3.19 -20.46
C ASP A 79 3.58 2.04 -19.50
N LEU A 80 2.76 1.07 -19.93
CA LEU A 80 2.48 -0.12 -19.14
C LEU A 80 3.74 -0.95 -18.85
N ALA A 81 4.66 -1.04 -19.82
CA ALA A 81 5.95 -1.72 -19.62
C ALA A 81 6.84 -0.98 -18.59
N ARG A 82 6.92 0.35 -18.68
CA ARG A 82 7.64 1.18 -17.68
C ARG A 82 7.07 1.00 -16.27
N ARG A 83 5.74 0.87 -16.17
CA ARG A 83 5.01 0.57 -14.92
C ARG A 83 5.09 -0.90 -14.52
N ARG A 84 5.82 -1.72 -15.26
CA ARG A 84 5.97 -3.16 -15.01
C ARG A 84 4.65 -3.95 -14.97
N MET A 85 3.69 -3.53 -15.78
CA MET A 85 2.38 -4.20 -15.90
C MET A 85 2.37 -5.24 -17.03
N LEU A 86 3.29 -5.14 -18.01
CA LEU A 86 3.43 -6.12 -19.08
C LEU A 86 4.39 -7.25 -18.71
N GLY A 87 4.07 -8.45 -19.21
CA GLY A 87 4.81 -9.69 -19.01
C GLY A 87 4.42 -10.77 -20.03
N ALA A 88 4.42 -12.02 -19.61
CA ALA A 88 4.18 -13.18 -20.46
C ALA A 88 2.84 -13.90 -20.18
N GLU A 89 1.95 -13.33 -19.37
CA GLU A 89 0.65 -13.91 -19.08
C GLU A 89 -0.45 -13.24 -19.92
N PRO A 90 -1.43 -14.00 -20.44
CA PRO A 90 -2.53 -13.42 -21.19
C PRO A 90 -3.40 -12.54 -20.29
N ALA A 91 -3.97 -11.47 -20.84
CA ALA A 91 -4.99 -10.69 -20.16
C ALA A 91 -6.30 -11.46 -20.17
N GLU A 92 -6.69 -12.02 -19.04
CA GLU A 92 -8.01 -12.61 -18.84
C GLU A 92 -9.01 -11.51 -18.50
N VAL A 93 -10.06 -11.38 -19.31
CA VAL A 93 -11.12 -10.37 -19.12
C VAL A 93 -12.20 -10.97 -18.21
N ALA A 94 -12.45 -10.33 -17.06
CA ALA A 94 -13.64 -10.64 -16.28
C ALA A 94 -14.90 -10.18 -17.06
N GLU A 95 -15.94 -11.03 -17.13
CA GLU A 95 -17.17 -10.76 -17.84
C GLU A 95 -17.81 -9.44 -17.38
N SER A 96 -18.19 -8.60 -18.34
CA SER A 96 -18.96 -7.39 -18.13
C SER A 96 -20.42 -7.72 -17.80
N GLY A 97 -20.90 -7.29 -16.65
CA GLY A 97 -22.33 -7.35 -16.29
C GLY A 97 -23.03 -6.02 -16.59
N PRO A 98 -24.39 -5.96 -16.46
CA PRO A 98 -25.14 -4.72 -16.68
C PRO A 98 -24.62 -3.61 -15.77
N GLN A 99 -24.49 -2.41 -16.34
CA GLN A 99 -23.76 -1.29 -15.77
C GLN A 99 -24.72 -0.20 -15.32
N GLN A 100 -24.48 0.31 -14.14
CA GLN A 100 -25.04 1.57 -13.66
C GLN A 100 -23.89 2.39 -13.09
N GLU A 101 -23.51 3.49 -13.76
CA GLU A 101 -22.50 4.40 -13.22
C GLU A 101 -23.00 5.02 -11.92
N ASP A 102 -22.20 4.99 -10.87
CA ASP A 102 -22.45 5.79 -9.69
C ASP A 102 -22.04 7.24 -10.01
N PRO A 103 -23.00 8.19 -10.03
CA PRO A 103 -22.73 9.59 -10.39
C PRO A 103 -21.88 10.31 -9.32
N ARG A 104 -21.65 9.70 -8.14
CA ARG A 104 -20.86 10.30 -7.08
C ARG A 104 -19.37 10.25 -7.41
N SER A 105 -18.70 11.39 -7.32
CA SER A 105 -17.25 11.49 -7.45
C SER A 105 -16.55 11.02 -6.16
N GLY A 106 -15.30 10.57 -6.28
CA GLY A 106 -14.47 10.27 -5.11
C GLY A 106 -14.73 8.91 -4.45
N LEU A 107 -15.08 7.88 -5.23
CA LEU A 107 -15.21 6.50 -4.76
C LEU A 107 -13.86 5.94 -4.25
N PRO A 108 -13.83 5.20 -3.12
CA PRO A 108 -12.61 4.60 -2.60
C PRO A 108 -12.06 3.53 -3.54
N LEU A 109 -10.73 3.42 -3.59
CA LEU A 109 -10.03 2.39 -4.36
C LEU A 109 -9.53 1.24 -3.47
N GLY A 110 -9.21 1.53 -2.20
CA GLY A 110 -8.60 0.56 -1.29
C GLY A 110 -9.25 0.52 0.09
N LEU A 111 -9.27 -0.68 0.67
CA LEU A 111 -9.58 -0.92 2.07
C LEU A 111 -8.35 -1.54 2.74
N LEU A 112 -7.84 -0.91 3.79
CA LEU A 112 -6.92 -1.52 4.74
C LEU A 112 -7.75 -2.16 5.87
N ALA A 113 -7.81 -3.49 5.88
CA ALA A 113 -8.48 -4.27 6.92
C ALA A 113 -7.45 -4.66 7.98
N GLU A 114 -7.45 -3.95 9.11
CA GLU A 114 -6.61 -4.32 10.26
C GLU A 114 -7.34 -5.40 11.07
N LEU A 115 -7.15 -6.66 10.66
CA LEU A 115 -7.95 -7.79 11.12
C LEU A 115 -7.82 -8.10 12.62
N THR A 116 -6.66 -7.78 13.19
CA THR A 116 -6.33 -7.98 14.62
C THR A 116 -5.10 -7.15 14.96
N TYR A 117 -4.99 -6.65 16.20
CA TYR A 117 -3.73 -6.08 16.67
C TYR A 117 -2.86 -7.07 17.46
N ARG A 118 -3.28 -8.32 17.61
CA ARG A 118 -2.42 -9.38 18.14
C ARG A 118 -1.27 -9.63 17.16
N CYS A 119 -0.06 -9.70 17.69
CA CYS A 119 1.15 -9.96 16.89
C CYS A 119 2.19 -10.68 17.75
N PRO A 120 2.85 -11.73 17.25
CA PRO A 120 3.90 -12.43 17.96
C PRO A 120 5.22 -11.64 18.04
N LEU A 121 5.35 -10.54 17.30
CA LEU A 121 6.54 -9.68 17.28
C LEU A 121 6.33 -8.41 18.10
N GLN A 122 7.45 -7.83 18.55
CA GLN A 122 7.51 -6.64 19.41
C GLN A 122 8.30 -5.51 18.74
N CYS A 123 8.09 -5.30 17.45
CA CYS A 123 8.88 -4.36 16.66
C CYS A 123 8.86 -2.96 17.26
N THR A 124 10.06 -2.38 17.44
CA THR A 124 10.24 -1.05 18.05
C THR A 124 9.68 0.09 17.21
N TYR A 125 9.51 -0.12 15.91
CA TYR A 125 8.96 0.84 14.94
C TYR A 125 7.47 0.61 14.62
N CYS A 126 6.77 -0.24 15.39
CA CYS A 126 5.37 -0.57 15.10
C CYS A 126 4.49 0.68 15.08
N SER A 127 3.67 0.83 14.04
CA SER A 127 2.73 1.95 13.88
C SER A 127 1.38 1.72 14.57
N ASN A 128 1.11 0.50 15.06
CA ASN A 128 -0.13 0.19 15.75
C ASN A 128 -0.30 1.04 17.03
N PRO A 129 -1.54 1.25 17.49
CA PRO A 129 -1.84 2.02 18.69
C PRO A 129 -1.06 1.56 19.91
N LEU A 130 -0.77 2.50 20.81
CA LEU A 130 -0.09 2.20 22.09
C LEU A 130 -1.01 1.46 23.06
N ASN A 131 -2.29 1.79 23.08
CA ASN A 131 -3.31 1.19 23.94
C ASN A 131 -4.08 0.09 23.21
N LEU A 132 -3.54 -1.12 23.20
CA LEU A 132 -4.16 -2.27 22.54
C LEU A 132 -5.39 -2.80 23.29
N ALA A 133 -5.59 -2.39 24.55
CA ALA A 133 -6.74 -2.81 25.36
C ALA A 133 -8.07 -2.29 24.78
N ASP A 134 -8.05 -1.16 24.08
CA ASP A 134 -9.24 -0.56 23.45
C ASP A 134 -9.75 -1.35 22.23
N TYR A 135 -8.98 -2.33 21.77
CA TYR A 135 -9.25 -3.10 20.54
C TYR A 135 -9.47 -4.61 20.80
N GLN A 136 -9.89 -4.98 22.01
CA GLN A 136 -10.08 -6.41 22.37
C GLN A 136 -11.39 -7.00 21.83
N ASP A 137 -12.41 -6.18 21.59
CA ASP A 137 -13.67 -6.58 20.97
C ASP A 137 -13.51 -6.61 19.43
N GLU A 138 -12.73 -7.59 18.94
CA GLU A 138 -12.45 -7.74 17.51
C GLU A 138 -13.71 -8.18 16.75
N LEU A 139 -13.88 -7.65 15.52
CA LEU A 139 -14.89 -8.10 14.58
C LEU A 139 -14.76 -9.59 14.31
N ASP A 140 -15.87 -10.30 14.26
CA ASP A 140 -15.92 -11.71 13.91
C ASP A 140 -15.86 -11.94 12.38
N THR A 141 -16.01 -13.19 11.96
CA THR A 141 -15.94 -13.55 10.53
C THR A 141 -17.11 -12.96 9.74
N GLU A 142 -18.32 -12.96 10.30
CA GLU A 142 -19.53 -12.46 9.63
C GLU A 142 -19.45 -10.94 9.46
N ASP A 143 -18.96 -10.24 10.47
CA ASP A 143 -18.71 -8.81 10.41
C ASP A 143 -17.74 -8.46 9.29
N TRP A 144 -16.60 -9.17 9.20
CA TRP A 144 -15.62 -8.93 8.15
C TRP A 144 -16.13 -9.25 6.75
N LEU A 145 -16.91 -10.31 6.58
CA LEU A 145 -17.56 -10.62 5.30
C LEU A 145 -18.50 -9.49 4.88
N ARG A 146 -19.32 -8.97 5.81
CA ARG A 146 -20.19 -7.82 5.57
C ARG A 146 -19.38 -6.56 5.21
N VAL A 147 -18.27 -6.30 5.89
CA VAL A 147 -17.37 -5.16 5.59
C VAL A 147 -16.80 -5.28 4.17
N ILE A 148 -16.35 -6.47 3.75
CA ILE A 148 -15.80 -6.73 2.42
C ILE A 148 -16.87 -6.50 1.33
N GLU A 149 -18.09 -6.98 1.54
CA GLU A 149 -19.22 -6.77 0.63
C GLU A 149 -19.57 -5.28 0.49
N GLN A 150 -19.69 -4.56 1.62
CA GLN A 150 -19.97 -3.13 1.62
C GLN A 150 -18.80 -2.33 0.98
N ALA A 151 -17.56 -2.69 1.24
CA ALA A 151 -16.42 -2.04 0.61
C ALA A 151 -16.47 -2.20 -0.92
N ARG A 152 -16.80 -3.39 -1.40
CA ARG A 152 -16.94 -3.62 -2.85
C ARG A 152 -18.10 -2.83 -3.45
N SER A 153 -19.23 -2.73 -2.75
CA SER A 153 -20.41 -1.98 -3.24
C SER A 153 -20.17 -0.48 -3.40
N ILE A 154 -19.27 0.11 -2.59
CA ILE A 154 -18.86 1.52 -2.74
C ILE A 154 -17.62 1.70 -3.64
N GLY A 155 -17.19 0.64 -4.35
CA GLY A 155 -16.15 0.73 -5.39
C GLY A 155 -14.74 0.38 -4.95
N VAL A 156 -14.52 -0.19 -3.77
CA VAL A 156 -13.19 -0.70 -3.37
C VAL A 156 -12.77 -1.84 -4.29
N LEU A 157 -11.58 -1.71 -4.85
CA LEU A 157 -10.99 -2.71 -5.75
C LEU A 157 -9.80 -3.44 -5.11
N GLN A 158 -9.16 -2.85 -4.10
CA GLN A 158 -8.04 -3.44 -3.39
C GLN A 158 -8.36 -3.66 -1.91
N LEU A 159 -8.12 -4.88 -1.44
CA LEU A 159 -8.21 -5.26 -0.03
C LEU A 159 -6.83 -5.61 0.49
N HIS A 160 -6.33 -4.81 1.43
CA HIS A 160 -5.10 -5.07 2.17
C HIS A 160 -5.44 -5.70 3.51
N LEU A 161 -5.14 -6.98 3.67
CA LEU A 161 -5.34 -7.74 4.90
C LEU A 161 -4.11 -7.56 5.79
N SER A 162 -4.26 -6.83 6.89
CA SER A 162 -3.18 -6.34 7.74
C SER A 162 -3.54 -6.38 9.23
N GLY A 163 -2.88 -5.53 10.02
CA GLY A 163 -3.10 -5.36 11.46
C GLY A 163 -1.82 -5.55 12.26
N GLY A 164 -1.87 -6.38 13.32
CA GLY A 164 -0.67 -6.90 13.98
C GLY A 164 -0.05 -8.02 13.15
N GLU A 165 -0.64 -9.23 13.22
CA GLU A 165 -0.30 -10.34 12.35
C GLU A 165 -1.59 -11.02 11.88
N PRO A 166 -2.05 -10.75 10.66
CA PRO A 166 -3.31 -11.29 10.13
C PRO A 166 -3.33 -12.81 10.04
N ALA A 167 -2.16 -13.45 9.87
CA ALA A 167 -2.06 -14.91 9.84
C ALA A 167 -2.40 -15.58 11.18
N LEU A 168 -2.61 -14.86 12.27
CA LEU A 168 -3.14 -15.41 13.53
C LEU A 168 -4.65 -15.69 13.47
N ARG A 169 -5.39 -15.04 12.58
CA ARG A 169 -6.83 -15.28 12.43
C ARG A 169 -7.10 -16.57 11.70
N ARG A 170 -8.02 -17.38 12.22
CA ARG A 170 -8.37 -18.68 11.64
C ARG A 170 -9.17 -18.54 10.35
N ASP A 171 -9.92 -17.47 10.22
CA ASP A 171 -10.84 -17.15 9.12
C ASP A 171 -10.18 -16.38 7.95
N LEU A 172 -8.85 -16.23 7.94
CA LEU A 172 -8.14 -15.49 6.89
C LEU A 172 -8.41 -16.08 5.48
N VAL A 173 -8.45 -17.41 5.34
CA VAL A 173 -8.70 -18.07 4.05
C VAL A 173 -10.09 -17.78 3.50
N PRO A 174 -11.21 -17.96 4.26
CA PRO A 174 -12.53 -17.57 3.79
C PRO A 174 -12.68 -16.08 3.48
N LEU A 175 -11.99 -15.18 4.20
CA LEU A 175 -12.01 -13.74 3.88
C LEU A 175 -11.34 -13.46 2.53
N VAL A 176 -10.21 -14.10 2.22
CA VAL A 176 -9.56 -14.02 0.90
C VAL A 176 -10.49 -14.53 -0.20
N ALA A 177 -11.11 -15.71 0.00
CA ALA A 177 -12.00 -16.30 -0.97
C ALA A 177 -13.23 -15.42 -1.25
N ALA A 178 -13.82 -14.80 -0.23
CA ALA A 178 -14.94 -13.88 -0.38
C ALA A 178 -14.54 -12.63 -1.20
N ALA A 179 -13.43 -11.99 -0.85
CA ALA A 179 -12.93 -10.83 -1.59
C ALA A 179 -12.63 -11.16 -3.07
N ARG A 180 -12.00 -12.34 -3.31
CA ARG A 180 -11.72 -12.82 -4.67
C ARG A 180 -13.01 -13.05 -5.45
N GLY A 181 -14.04 -13.65 -4.83
CA GLY A 181 -15.36 -13.88 -5.43
C GLY A 181 -16.06 -12.58 -5.83
N LEU A 182 -15.81 -11.48 -5.13
CA LEU A 182 -16.28 -10.15 -5.44
C LEU A 182 -15.41 -9.40 -6.49
N GLY A 183 -14.35 -10.03 -7.00
CA GLY A 183 -13.45 -9.44 -8.00
C GLY A 183 -12.41 -8.48 -7.43
N MET A 184 -12.27 -8.37 -6.11
CA MET A 184 -11.26 -7.53 -5.48
C MET A 184 -9.86 -8.13 -5.64
N TYR A 185 -8.85 -7.29 -5.65
CA TYR A 185 -7.43 -7.65 -5.54
C TYR A 185 -7.06 -7.77 -4.06
N THR A 186 -6.50 -8.90 -3.68
CA THR A 186 -6.17 -9.18 -2.28
C THR A 186 -4.67 -9.14 -2.03
N ASN A 187 -4.25 -8.35 -1.06
CA ASN A 187 -2.88 -8.25 -0.60
C ASN A 187 -2.79 -8.65 0.88
N LEU A 188 -1.94 -9.63 1.21
CA LEU A 188 -1.65 -10.02 2.59
C LEU A 188 -0.38 -9.33 3.07
N VAL A 189 -0.51 -8.41 4.04
CA VAL A 189 0.61 -7.75 4.73
C VAL A 189 0.95 -8.53 5.99
N THR A 190 2.06 -9.26 5.99
CA THR A 190 2.41 -10.18 7.07
C THR A 190 3.88 -10.11 7.46
N SER A 191 4.16 -10.44 8.71
CA SER A 191 5.53 -10.71 9.15
C SER A 191 6.03 -12.09 8.67
N GLY A 192 5.14 -12.95 8.21
CA GLY A 192 5.42 -14.34 7.85
C GLY A 192 5.64 -15.27 9.03
N PHE A 193 5.86 -14.74 10.24
CA PHE A 193 6.24 -15.56 11.40
C PHE A 193 5.20 -16.63 11.76
N SER A 194 3.92 -16.33 11.56
CA SER A 194 2.78 -17.20 11.87
C SER A 194 2.17 -17.88 10.64
N LEU A 195 2.88 -17.85 9.49
CA LEU A 195 2.39 -18.38 8.22
C LEU A 195 3.09 -19.70 7.85
N PRO A 196 2.54 -20.87 8.18
CA PRO A 196 3.13 -22.14 7.81
C PRO A 196 2.87 -22.44 6.31
N PRO A 197 3.72 -23.27 5.64
CA PRO A 197 3.60 -23.57 4.21
C PRO A 197 2.22 -24.08 3.79
N LYS A 198 1.60 -24.95 4.57
CA LYS A 198 0.24 -25.46 4.29
C LYS A 198 -0.77 -24.33 4.14
N ARG A 199 -0.75 -23.37 5.08
CA ARG A 199 -1.70 -22.25 5.06
C ARG A 199 -1.42 -21.29 3.91
N LEU A 200 -0.16 -21.16 3.52
CA LEU A 200 0.23 -20.38 2.36
C LEU A 200 -0.38 -20.97 1.07
N HIS A 201 -0.38 -22.28 0.92
CA HIS A 201 -1.04 -22.97 -0.21
C HIS A 201 -2.56 -22.75 -0.17
N GLU A 202 -3.20 -22.92 1.00
CA GLU A 202 -4.64 -22.66 1.16
C GLU A 202 -5.02 -21.23 0.75
N LEU A 203 -4.19 -20.25 1.08
CA LEU A 203 -4.40 -18.84 0.67
C LEU A 203 -4.23 -18.65 -0.84
N ALA A 204 -3.23 -19.28 -1.45
CA ALA A 204 -3.02 -19.24 -2.90
C ALA A 204 -4.22 -19.88 -3.64
N GLU A 205 -4.69 -21.06 -3.19
CA GLU A 205 -5.87 -21.73 -3.73
C GLU A 205 -7.16 -20.91 -3.55
N ALA A 206 -7.28 -20.16 -2.44
CA ALA A 206 -8.39 -19.24 -2.20
C ALA A 206 -8.36 -17.99 -3.11
N GLY A 207 -7.27 -17.79 -3.87
CA GLY A 207 -7.11 -16.71 -4.83
C GLY A 207 -6.47 -15.46 -4.25
N LEU A 208 -5.58 -15.59 -3.25
CA LEU A 208 -4.72 -14.49 -2.81
C LEU A 208 -3.87 -14.01 -4.00
N ASP A 209 -3.88 -12.70 -4.27
CA ASP A 209 -3.19 -12.14 -5.43
C ASP A 209 -1.73 -11.75 -5.14
N HIS A 210 -1.41 -11.34 -3.90
CA HIS A 210 -0.10 -10.79 -3.56
C HIS A 210 0.22 -10.94 -2.06
N ILE A 211 1.51 -11.03 -1.74
CA ILE A 211 2.01 -11.01 -0.36
C ILE A 211 3.06 -9.90 -0.19
N GLN A 212 2.84 -9.06 0.81
CA GLN A 212 3.87 -8.15 1.32
C GLN A 212 4.49 -8.74 2.58
N LEU A 213 5.73 -9.19 2.46
CA LEU A 213 6.50 -9.79 3.56
C LEU A 213 7.36 -8.73 4.26
N SER A 214 7.10 -8.49 5.55
CA SER A 214 7.91 -7.57 6.35
C SER A 214 9.23 -8.21 6.79
N VAL A 215 10.35 -7.58 6.41
CA VAL A 215 11.72 -7.95 6.82
C VAL A 215 12.32 -6.80 7.62
N GLN A 216 12.90 -7.10 8.80
CA GLN A 216 13.43 -6.06 9.67
C GLN A 216 14.86 -5.65 9.30
N ASP A 217 15.63 -6.60 8.77
CA ASP A 217 17.05 -6.42 8.43
C ASP A 217 17.53 -7.60 7.59
N SER A 218 18.59 -7.42 6.83
CA SER A 218 19.30 -8.51 6.12
C SER A 218 20.08 -9.43 7.07
N ALA A 219 20.59 -8.88 8.18
CA ALA A 219 21.37 -9.62 9.17
C ALA A 219 20.47 -10.12 10.32
N ALA A 220 20.67 -11.38 10.73
CA ALA A 220 19.84 -12.07 11.70
C ALA A 220 19.80 -11.37 13.09
N MET A 221 20.97 -11.01 13.63
CA MET A 221 21.06 -10.42 14.97
C MET A 221 20.31 -9.08 15.09
N PRO A 222 20.51 -8.08 14.22
CA PRO A 222 19.76 -6.85 14.28
C PRO A 222 18.28 -7.05 13.93
N ALA A 223 17.93 -7.95 12.99
CA ALA A 223 16.55 -8.27 12.67
C ALA A 223 15.79 -8.81 13.89
N ASP A 224 16.38 -9.74 14.61
CA ASP A 224 15.79 -10.34 15.82
C ASP A 224 15.68 -9.32 16.96
N ALA A 225 16.67 -8.44 17.12
CA ALA A 225 16.63 -7.36 18.09
C ALA A 225 15.49 -6.36 17.81
N ILE A 226 15.27 -5.98 16.55
CA ILE A 226 14.16 -5.12 16.12
C ILE A 226 12.81 -5.81 16.37
N ALA A 227 12.72 -7.10 15.99
CA ALA A 227 11.49 -7.89 16.14
C ALA A 227 11.15 -8.23 17.60
N GLY A 228 12.08 -8.04 18.54
CA GLY A 228 11.94 -8.41 19.95
C GLY A 228 11.94 -9.93 20.21
N ARG A 229 12.30 -10.73 19.21
CA ARG A 229 12.41 -12.20 19.29
C ARG A 229 13.18 -12.80 18.11
N ARG A 230 13.60 -14.05 18.26
CA ARG A 230 14.25 -14.82 17.18
C ARG A 230 13.24 -15.15 16.07
N ALA A 231 13.19 -14.34 15.01
CA ALA A 231 12.24 -14.46 13.91
C ALA A 231 12.91 -14.56 12.53
N HIS A 232 14.14 -14.07 12.39
CA HIS A 232 14.81 -13.94 11.10
C HIS A 232 14.90 -15.27 10.34
N ALA A 233 15.45 -16.31 10.94
CA ALA A 233 15.63 -17.61 10.27
C ALA A 233 14.29 -18.19 9.75
N ARG A 234 13.21 -18.05 10.53
CA ARG A 234 11.87 -18.50 10.12
C ARG A 234 11.34 -17.69 8.95
N LYS A 235 11.56 -16.37 8.93
CA LYS A 235 11.15 -15.51 7.81
C LYS A 235 11.86 -15.87 6.52
N MET A 236 13.14 -16.23 6.58
CA MET A 236 13.89 -16.70 5.41
C MET A 236 13.29 -17.97 4.81
N ILE A 237 12.79 -18.89 5.66
CA ILE A 237 12.09 -20.09 5.21
C ILE A 237 10.77 -19.71 4.55
N VAL A 238 9.98 -18.85 5.19
CA VAL A 238 8.68 -18.41 4.66
C VAL A 238 8.82 -17.66 3.34
N ALA A 239 9.82 -16.79 3.19
CA ALA A 239 10.09 -16.10 1.93
C ALA A 239 10.31 -17.08 0.76
N ARG A 240 11.09 -18.14 0.98
CA ARG A 240 11.29 -19.20 -0.01
C ARG A 240 9.99 -19.96 -0.31
N SER A 241 9.21 -20.30 0.73
CA SER A 241 7.91 -20.96 0.54
C SER A 241 6.93 -20.08 -0.24
N ILE A 242 6.94 -18.77 -0.09
CA ILE A 242 6.15 -17.83 -0.90
C ILE A 242 6.58 -17.93 -2.37
N ALA A 243 7.88 -17.89 -2.65
CA ALA A 243 8.38 -18.02 -4.01
C ALA A 243 7.98 -19.37 -4.66
N GLU A 244 7.96 -20.47 -3.90
CA GLU A 244 7.53 -21.80 -4.35
C GLU A 244 6.05 -21.86 -4.74
N THR A 245 5.18 -21.04 -4.13
CA THR A 245 3.75 -20.98 -4.51
C THR A 245 3.51 -20.23 -5.82
N GLY A 246 4.49 -19.46 -6.29
CA GLY A 246 4.31 -18.59 -7.44
C GLY A 246 3.53 -17.31 -7.15
N LEU A 247 3.14 -17.02 -5.90
CA LEU A 247 2.52 -15.74 -5.55
C LEU A 247 3.52 -14.60 -5.71
N PRO A 248 3.12 -13.47 -6.31
CA PRO A 248 3.93 -12.26 -6.34
C PRO A 248 4.25 -11.79 -4.93
N MET A 249 5.50 -11.40 -4.68
CA MET A 249 5.96 -10.99 -3.36
C MET A 249 6.63 -9.61 -3.41
N THR A 250 6.19 -8.72 -2.53
CA THR A 250 6.92 -7.52 -2.13
C THR A 250 7.64 -7.79 -0.80
N VAL A 251 8.93 -7.50 -0.73
CA VAL A 251 9.65 -7.41 0.55
C VAL A 251 9.54 -5.97 1.04
N ASN A 252 9.00 -5.77 2.24
CA ASN A 252 8.93 -4.46 2.88
C ASN A 252 9.95 -4.39 4.03
N ALA A 253 10.79 -3.36 4.02
CA ALA A 253 11.73 -3.06 5.11
C ALA A 253 11.56 -1.63 5.59
N VAL A 254 11.21 -1.49 6.88
CA VAL A 254 11.14 -0.18 7.53
C VAL A 254 12.55 0.26 7.90
N LEU A 255 13.01 1.34 7.26
CA LEU A 255 14.35 1.90 7.47
C LEU A 255 14.38 2.83 8.68
N HIS A 256 15.38 2.65 9.51
CA HIS A 256 15.64 3.45 10.68
C HIS A 256 17.15 3.52 10.98
N ARG A 257 17.56 4.28 11.99
CA ARG A 257 18.97 4.47 12.36
C ARG A 257 19.78 3.16 12.42
N GLY A 258 19.17 2.06 12.86
CA GLY A 258 19.84 0.78 13.11
C GLY A 258 20.06 -0.10 11.87
N ASN A 259 19.28 0.09 10.79
CA ASN A 259 19.36 -0.77 9.60
C ASN A 259 19.59 -0.01 8.27
N ILE A 260 19.35 1.30 8.23
CA ILE A 260 19.42 2.11 6.99
C ILE A 260 20.77 1.97 6.26
N ALA A 261 21.87 1.75 6.97
CA ALA A 261 23.19 1.55 6.37
C ALA A 261 23.35 0.19 5.67
N ARG A 262 22.40 -0.74 5.84
CA ARG A 262 22.36 -2.05 5.16
C ARG A 262 21.29 -2.12 4.07
N LEU A 263 20.92 -0.96 3.51
CA LEU A 263 19.91 -0.86 2.45
C LEU A 263 20.25 -1.78 1.26
N LEU A 264 21.49 -1.77 0.78
CA LEU A 264 21.90 -2.62 -0.35
C LEU A 264 21.80 -4.10 -0.01
N ASP A 265 22.20 -4.51 1.19
CA ASP A 265 22.11 -5.90 1.64
C ASP A 265 20.63 -6.37 1.75
N ILE A 266 19.71 -5.46 2.12
CA ILE A 266 18.27 -5.74 2.16
C ILE A 266 17.72 -5.90 0.74
N VAL A 267 18.17 -5.09 -0.21
CA VAL A 267 17.80 -5.22 -1.63
C VAL A 267 18.30 -6.54 -2.21
N GLU A 268 19.55 -6.90 -1.93
CA GLU A 268 20.14 -8.18 -2.35
C GLU A 268 19.34 -9.37 -1.79
N LEU A 269 19.01 -9.34 -0.50
CA LEU A 269 18.18 -10.36 0.15
C LEU A 269 16.80 -10.49 -0.51
N ALA A 270 16.15 -9.38 -0.86
CA ALA A 270 14.88 -9.40 -1.57
C ALA A 270 15.00 -10.01 -2.98
N ALA A 271 16.10 -9.69 -3.69
CA ALA A 271 16.40 -10.27 -4.99
C ALA A 271 16.66 -11.79 -4.92
N ASP A 272 17.34 -12.24 -3.87
CA ASP A 272 17.63 -13.67 -3.62
C ASP A 272 16.38 -14.48 -3.29
N PHE A 273 15.37 -13.85 -2.72
CA PHE A 273 14.04 -14.47 -2.52
C PHE A 273 13.22 -14.57 -3.81
N GLY A 274 13.67 -13.94 -4.90
CA GLY A 274 12.88 -13.82 -6.12
C GLY A 274 11.68 -12.88 -5.94
N ALA A 275 11.77 -11.92 -5.02
CA ALA A 275 10.75 -10.88 -4.88
C ALA A 275 10.66 -10.04 -6.16
N GLU A 276 9.46 -9.63 -6.51
CA GLU A 276 9.23 -8.76 -7.68
C GLU A 276 9.41 -7.29 -7.35
N ARG A 277 9.28 -6.97 -6.05
CA ARG A 277 9.39 -5.61 -5.53
C ARG A 277 10.03 -5.61 -4.13
N VAL A 278 10.82 -4.59 -3.86
CA VAL A 278 11.26 -4.24 -2.50
C VAL A 278 10.83 -2.82 -2.18
N GLU A 279 10.17 -2.66 -1.05
CA GLU A 279 9.80 -1.38 -0.50
C GLU A 279 10.68 -1.05 0.70
N LEU A 280 11.45 0.03 0.55
CA LEU A 280 12.38 0.55 1.53
C LEU A 280 11.76 1.83 2.10
N ALA A 281 10.95 1.67 3.14
CA ALA A 281 10.17 2.77 3.70
C ALA A 281 10.87 3.40 4.91
N ASN A 282 11.26 4.67 4.82
CA ASN A 282 11.73 5.39 6.00
C ASN A 282 10.64 5.41 7.08
N THR A 283 11.05 5.20 8.35
CA THR A 283 10.14 5.13 9.50
C THR A 283 9.23 6.35 9.56
N GLN A 284 7.93 6.11 9.59
CA GLN A 284 6.94 7.13 9.94
C GLN A 284 6.66 7.04 11.44
N PHE A 285 6.65 8.19 12.11
CA PHE A 285 6.60 8.22 13.56
C PHE A 285 5.16 8.28 14.07
N TYR A 286 4.53 7.08 14.15
CA TYR A 286 3.24 6.82 14.76
C TYR A 286 3.36 5.73 15.83
N GLY A 287 2.43 5.68 16.78
CA GLY A 287 2.38 4.63 17.79
C GLY A 287 3.73 4.40 18.49
N TRP A 288 4.22 3.16 18.46
CA TRP A 288 5.51 2.80 19.07
C TRP A 288 6.70 3.43 18.34
N ALA A 289 6.62 3.67 17.04
CA ALA A 289 7.66 4.38 16.32
C ALA A 289 7.83 5.81 16.83
N LEU A 290 6.73 6.52 17.11
CA LEU A 290 6.77 7.86 17.70
C LEU A 290 7.37 7.84 19.11
N ARG A 291 6.96 6.89 19.94
CA ARG A 291 7.53 6.70 21.28
C ARG A 291 9.05 6.45 21.24
N ASN A 292 9.51 5.76 20.20
CA ASN A 292 10.92 5.40 20.00
C ASN A 292 11.65 6.37 19.04
N ARG A 293 11.09 7.54 18.74
CA ARG A 293 11.63 8.46 17.73
C ARG A 293 13.11 8.76 17.92
N ALA A 294 13.54 9.02 19.15
CA ALA A 294 14.95 9.30 19.46
C ALA A 294 15.89 8.11 19.17
N ALA A 295 15.40 6.88 19.32
CA ALA A 295 16.15 5.67 19.01
C ALA A 295 16.19 5.37 17.52
N LEU A 296 15.09 5.63 16.80
CA LEU A 296 14.88 5.19 15.43
C LEU A 296 15.27 6.24 14.37
N MET A 297 15.23 7.53 14.71
CA MET A 297 15.51 8.62 13.76
C MET A 297 16.93 8.49 13.19
N PRO A 298 17.11 8.31 11.88
CA PRO A 298 18.43 8.32 11.26
C PRO A 298 19.07 9.70 11.36
N ARG A 299 20.40 9.76 11.22
CA ARG A 299 21.11 11.02 11.01
C ARG A 299 20.97 11.46 9.55
N ARG A 300 21.14 12.74 9.29
CA ARG A 300 21.06 13.31 7.93
C ARG A 300 22.02 12.60 6.96
N GLU A 301 23.25 12.34 7.39
CA GLU A 301 24.25 11.67 6.56
C GLU A 301 23.88 10.23 6.23
N GLN A 302 23.18 9.54 7.15
CA GLN A 302 22.66 8.19 6.88
C GLN A 302 21.58 8.20 5.81
N VAL A 303 20.67 9.20 5.84
CA VAL A 303 19.61 9.34 4.82
C VAL A 303 20.22 9.71 3.47
N GLN A 304 21.17 10.66 3.41
CA GLN A 304 21.84 11.04 2.17
C GLN A 304 22.59 9.85 1.53
N ARG A 305 23.23 9.02 2.35
CA ARG A 305 23.85 7.78 1.86
C ARG A 305 22.82 6.80 1.34
N ALA A 306 21.72 6.62 2.05
CA ALA A 306 20.64 5.74 1.62
C ALA A 306 19.98 6.19 0.30
N ASP A 307 19.87 7.51 0.05
CA ASP A 307 19.40 8.05 -1.23
C ASP A 307 20.35 7.62 -2.37
N ALA A 308 21.68 7.70 -2.17
CA ALA A 308 22.66 7.24 -3.13
C ALA A 308 22.64 5.70 -3.30
N ASP A 309 22.53 4.96 -2.20
CA ASP A 309 22.46 3.49 -2.21
C ASP A 309 21.17 3.01 -2.92
N ALA A 310 20.05 3.71 -2.76
CA ALA A 310 18.79 3.40 -3.47
C ALA A 310 18.93 3.63 -4.99
N THR A 311 19.69 4.64 -5.41
CA THR A 311 20.01 4.89 -6.83
C THR A 311 20.88 3.75 -7.37
N LEU A 312 21.95 3.40 -6.67
CA LEU A 312 22.83 2.28 -7.03
C LEU A 312 22.09 0.94 -7.07
N ALA A 313 21.16 0.72 -6.15
CA ALA A 313 20.31 -0.46 -6.13
C ALA A 313 19.46 -0.57 -7.41
N ARG A 314 18.85 0.55 -7.86
CA ARG A 314 18.07 0.57 -9.12
C ARG A 314 18.94 0.27 -10.33
N GLU A 315 20.17 0.74 -10.37
CA GLU A 315 21.12 0.44 -11.44
C GLU A 315 21.49 -1.05 -11.48
N ARG A 316 21.68 -1.69 -10.31
CA ARG A 316 22.12 -3.10 -10.21
C ARG A 316 21.00 -4.11 -10.38
N TYR A 317 19.82 -3.81 -9.88
CA TYR A 317 18.71 -4.76 -9.75
C TYR A 317 17.46 -4.35 -10.52
N GLY A 318 17.44 -3.13 -11.08
CA GLY A 318 16.26 -2.52 -11.68
C GLY A 318 15.61 -3.34 -12.81
N ASP A 319 16.33 -4.22 -13.48
CA ASP A 319 15.77 -5.08 -14.53
C ASP A 319 14.89 -6.20 -13.96
N ARG A 320 15.23 -6.74 -12.80
CA ARG A 320 14.56 -7.92 -12.19
C ARG A 320 13.74 -7.60 -10.94
N LEU A 321 14.07 -6.53 -10.22
CA LEU A 321 13.43 -6.13 -8.96
C LEU A 321 12.97 -4.68 -9.02
N GLU A 322 11.72 -4.42 -8.73
CA GLU A 322 11.23 -3.04 -8.56
C GLU A 322 11.67 -2.51 -7.20
N ILE A 323 12.37 -1.37 -7.19
CA ILE A 323 12.88 -0.76 -5.96
C ILE A 323 12.12 0.52 -5.68
N VAL A 324 11.26 0.47 -4.67
CA VAL A 324 10.51 1.61 -4.15
C VAL A 324 11.23 2.12 -2.90
N TYR A 325 11.81 3.29 -3.00
CA TYR A 325 12.43 3.97 -1.87
C TYR A 325 11.55 5.14 -1.46
N VAL A 326 10.95 5.04 -0.27
CA VAL A 326 10.11 6.08 0.30
C VAL A 326 10.98 7.02 1.13
N THR A 327 11.21 8.22 0.60
CA THR A 327 12.07 9.23 1.23
C THR A 327 11.56 9.65 2.61
N ALA A 328 12.48 10.08 3.47
CA ALA A 328 12.15 10.55 4.82
C ALA A 328 11.54 11.95 4.78
N ASP A 329 10.38 12.14 5.43
CA ASP A 329 9.75 13.46 5.56
C ASP A 329 10.58 14.44 6.38
N TYR A 330 11.29 13.93 7.38
CA TYR A 330 12.07 14.73 8.34
C TYR A 330 13.29 15.43 7.73
N PHE A 331 13.65 15.16 6.48
CA PHE A 331 14.70 15.86 5.75
C PHE A 331 14.23 16.38 4.38
N SER A 332 12.95 16.24 4.09
CA SER A 332 12.33 16.80 2.89
C SER A 332 11.94 18.28 3.10
N PRO A 333 11.99 19.14 2.08
CA PRO A 333 11.43 20.48 2.15
C PRO A 333 9.92 20.54 1.97
N ARG A 334 9.29 19.40 1.65
CA ARG A 334 7.86 19.29 1.34
C ARG A 334 7.27 18.03 1.97
N PRO A 335 6.03 18.11 2.48
CA PRO A 335 5.32 16.95 2.98
C PRO A 335 4.93 16.01 1.83
N LYS A 336 4.75 14.74 2.15
CA LYS A 336 4.08 13.79 1.26
C LYS A 336 2.58 14.06 1.24
N PRO A 337 1.91 13.85 0.09
CA PRO A 337 0.46 13.95 0.04
C PRO A 337 -0.16 12.88 0.95
N CYS A 338 -1.17 13.26 1.73
CA CYS A 338 -1.93 12.34 2.58
C CYS A 338 -2.84 11.45 1.71
N ASN A 339 -2.34 10.34 1.16
CA ASN A 339 -3.10 9.43 0.28
C ASN A 339 -3.90 10.16 -0.82
N TYR A 340 -3.31 11.17 -1.44
CA TYR A 340 -3.97 12.07 -2.41
C TYR A 340 -5.14 12.88 -1.81
N GLY A 341 -5.09 13.19 -0.55
CA GLY A 341 -6.08 13.90 0.22
C GLY A 341 -6.74 13.02 1.30
N TRP A 342 -7.12 13.64 2.40
CA TRP A 342 -7.81 12.99 3.52
C TRP A 342 -9.10 12.31 3.08
N GLY A 343 -9.28 11.01 3.38
CA GLY A 343 -10.49 10.27 3.05
C GLY A 343 -10.83 10.25 1.54
N ASN A 344 -9.83 10.28 0.65
CA ASN A 344 -10.04 10.43 -0.78
C ASN A 344 -9.92 9.11 -1.58
N ARG A 345 -8.99 8.22 -1.22
CA ARG A 345 -8.77 6.98 -1.99
C ARG A 345 -8.86 5.70 -1.18
N GLN A 346 -8.67 5.80 0.11
CA GLN A 346 -8.55 4.64 0.99
C GLN A 346 -9.29 4.87 2.29
N LEU A 347 -9.83 3.78 2.83
CA LEU A 347 -10.34 3.71 4.20
C LEU A 347 -9.62 2.58 4.94
N THR A 348 -9.62 2.67 6.25
CA THR A 348 -9.11 1.65 7.16
C THR A 348 -10.25 1.19 8.08
N VAL A 349 -10.40 -0.10 8.28
CA VAL A 349 -11.27 -0.65 9.31
C VAL A 349 -10.38 -1.30 10.36
N ALA A 350 -10.48 -0.80 11.60
CA ALA A 350 -9.75 -1.31 12.75
C ALA A 350 -10.38 -2.61 13.29
N PRO A 351 -9.66 -3.40 14.11
CA PRO A 351 -10.18 -4.68 14.61
C PRO A 351 -11.50 -4.57 15.39
N ASN A 352 -11.73 -3.48 16.11
CA ASN A 352 -12.96 -3.21 16.88
C ASN A 352 -14.12 -2.68 16.03
N GLY A 353 -13.90 -2.45 14.74
CA GLY A 353 -14.90 -1.97 13.80
C GLY A 353 -14.87 -0.47 13.51
N ASP A 354 -13.99 0.30 14.12
CA ASP A 354 -13.83 1.72 13.82
C ASP A 354 -13.38 1.91 12.37
N VAL A 355 -14.02 2.86 11.67
CA VAL A 355 -13.68 3.21 10.28
C VAL A 355 -12.94 4.52 10.25
N LEU A 356 -11.74 4.47 9.69
CA LEU A 356 -10.77 5.57 9.70
C LEU A 356 -10.36 5.98 8.29
N PRO A 357 -10.15 7.26 8.01
CA PRO A 357 -9.59 7.72 6.72
C PRO A 357 -8.12 7.32 6.52
N CYS A 358 -7.41 6.96 7.58
CA CYS A 358 -6.03 6.48 7.59
C CYS A 358 -5.77 5.70 8.87
N LEU A 359 -4.90 4.70 8.84
CA LEU A 359 -4.53 3.88 10.01
C LEU A 359 -4.07 4.70 11.24
N ALA A 360 -3.43 5.85 11.01
CA ALA A 360 -2.96 6.72 12.09
C ALA A 360 -4.03 7.69 12.62
N ALA A 361 -5.19 7.78 11.97
CA ALA A 361 -6.22 8.77 12.30
C ALA A 361 -6.95 8.48 13.62
N GLY A 362 -7.01 7.22 14.05
CA GLY A 362 -7.59 6.84 15.34
C GLY A 362 -6.90 7.48 16.55
N GLN A 363 -5.73 8.07 16.38
CA GLN A 363 -5.00 8.80 17.42
C GLN A 363 -5.37 10.29 17.49
N LEU A 364 -6.21 10.79 16.57
CA LEU A 364 -6.64 12.18 16.57
C LEU A 364 -7.78 12.41 17.55
N PRO A 365 -7.65 13.33 18.52
CA PRO A 365 -8.75 13.65 19.44
C PRO A 365 -9.93 14.26 18.69
N GLY A 366 -11.14 13.88 19.13
CA GLY A 366 -12.38 14.38 18.53
C GLY A 366 -12.56 13.99 17.06
N LEU A 367 -11.97 12.85 16.64
CA LEU A 367 -12.27 12.30 15.31
C LEU A 367 -13.64 11.63 15.30
N ASP A 368 -14.11 11.11 16.46
CA ASP A 368 -15.38 10.38 16.61
C ASP A 368 -15.58 9.38 15.48
N ALA A 369 -14.64 8.42 15.38
CA ALA A 369 -14.60 7.43 14.32
C ALA A 369 -15.92 6.60 14.32
N PRO A 370 -16.68 6.58 13.21
CA PRO A 370 -17.88 5.74 13.13
C PRO A 370 -17.50 4.26 13.07
N SER A 371 -18.38 3.38 13.57
CA SER A 371 -18.16 1.93 13.57
C SER A 371 -18.99 1.23 12.49
N VAL A 372 -18.42 0.17 11.87
CA VAL A 372 -19.17 -0.75 10.98
C VAL A 372 -20.27 -1.53 11.70
N ARG A 373 -20.30 -1.49 13.04
CA ARG A 373 -21.35 -2.10 13.85
C ARG A 373 -22.66 -1.29 13.80
N ASP A 374 -22.53 0.03 13.65
CA ASP A 374 -23.65 0.98 13.75
C ASP A 374 -23.94 1.72 12.45
N SER A 375 -22.99 1.69 11.49
CA SER A 375 -23.07 2.46 10.25
C SER A 375 -22.63 1.64 9.04
N THR A 376 -23.18 1.94 7.87
CA THR A 376 -22.69 1.36 6.61
C THR A 376 -21.42 2.08 6.16
N LEU A 377 -20.54 1.38 5.44
CA LEU A 377 -19.34 2.01 4.86
C LEU A 377 -19.68 3.13 3.88
N GLU A 378 -20.83 3.05 3.22
CA GLU A 378 -21.32 4.12 2.33
C GLU A 378 -21.62 5.41 3.11
N ALA A 379 -22.41 5.34 4.17
CA ALA A 379 -22.69 6.48 5.04
C ALA A 379 -21.41 7.03 5.68
N VAL A 380 -20.51 6.15 6.11
CA VAL A 380 -19.23 6.58 6.68
C VAL A 380 -18.39 7.33 5.65
N TRP A 381 -18.26 6.80 4.44
CA TRP A 381 -17.40 7.39 3.41
C TRP A 381 -17.90 8.75 2.92
N PHE A 382 -19.20 8.90 2.69
CA PHE A 382 -19.76 10.11 2.10
C PHE A 382 -20.18 11.15 3.13
N ASP A 383 -20.77 10.72 4.26
CA ASP A 383 -21.51 11.62 5.13
C ASP A 383 -20.86 11.86 6.49
N SER A 384 -19.89 11.01 6.92
CA SER A 384 -19.32 11.15 8.26
C SER A 384 -18.45 12.39 8.43
N ALA A 385 -18.56 13.02 9.59
CA ALA A 385 -17.71 14.14 9.97
C ALA A 385 -16.22 13.74 10.00
N ALA A 386 -15.90 12.51 10.39
CA ALA A 386 -14.53 11.99 10.44
C ALA A 386 -13.85 12.02 9.06
N PHE A 387 -14.54 11.58 8.00
CA PHE A 387 -14.00 11.58 6.64
C PHE A 387 -14.04 12.97 6.01
N ASN A 388 -15.03 13.80 6.33
CA ASN A 388 -15.18 15.13 5.74
C ASN A 388 -14.34 16.20 6.43
N ARG A 389 -13.77 15.94 7.62
CA ARG A 389 -13.02 16.91 8.43
C ARG A 389 -11.92 17.65 7.68
N PHE A 390 -11.15 16.94 6.85
CA PHE A 390 -10.02 17.47 6.09
C PHE A 390 -10.08 17.09 4.60
N ARG A 391 -11.26 16.74 4.11
CA ARG A 391 -11.45 16.44 2.68
C ARG A 391 -11.43 17.74 1.86
N GLY A 392 -10.81 17.69 0.69
CA GLY A 392 -10.64 18.89 -0.14
C GLY A 392 -9.55 19.85 0.39
N THR A 393 -9.65 21.11 0.02
CA THR A 393 -8.65 22.15 0.35
C THR A 393 -9.23 23.34 1.12
N GLU A 394 -10.55 23.42 1.28
CA GLU A 394 -11.24 24.57 1.90
C GLU A 394 -10.95 24.73 3.40
N TRP A 395 -10.62 23.65 4.08
CA TRP A 395 -10.27 23.65 5.51
C TRP A 395 -8.88 24.24 5.81
N MET A 396 -8.02 24.39 4.79
CA MET A 396 -6.59 24.71 4.96
C MET A 396 -6.37 26.12 5.52
N PRO A 397 -5.51 26.28 6.53
CA PRO A 397 -5.02 27.60 6.97
C PRO A 397 -3.95 28.13 6.01
N ASP A 398 -3.59 29.42 6.16
CA ASP A 398 -2.37 29.92 5.57
C ASP A 398 -1.13 29.30 6.26
N PRO A 399 -0.04 29.04 5.51
CA PRO A 399 0.19 29.39 4.10
C PRO A 399 -0.39 28.38 3.09
N CYS A 400 -0.97 27.23 3.52
CA CYS A 400 -1.47 26.19 2.61
C CYS A 400 -2.61 26.71 1.72
N ARG A 401 -3.52 27.54 2.25
CA ARG A 401 -4.68 28.06 1.52
C ARG A 401 -4.29 28.81 0.23
N SER A 402 -3.24 29.60 0.29
CA SER A 402 -2.73 30.39 -0.83
C SER A 402 -1.61 29.68 -1.63
N CYS A 403 -1.19 28.47 -1.21
CA CYS A 403 -0.09 27.76 -1.84
C CYS A 403 -0.50 27.19 -3.21
N ALA A 404 0.36 27.36 -4.22
CA ALA A 404 0.16 26.79 -5.55
C ALA A 404 0.23 25.24 -5.56
N LEU A 405 0.73 24.62 -4.50
CA LEU A 405 0.88 23.17 -4.37
C LEU A 405 -0.21 22.51 -3.52
N LYS A 406 -1.22 23.26 -3.06
CA LYS A 406 -2.27 22.74 -2.16
C LYS A 406 -3.03 21.54 -2.72
N ASP A 407 -3.20 21.50 -4.04
CA ASP A 407 -3.87 20.40 -4.74
C ASP A 407 -2.92 19.23 -5.10
N VAL A 408 -1.62 19.35 -4.75
CA VAL A 408 -0.58 18.34 -4.95
C VAL A 408 -0.27 17.61 -3.65
N ASP A 409 0.01 18.37 -2.57
CA ASP A 409 0.39 17.81 -1.26
C ASP A 409 -0.77 17.72 -0.27
N PHE A 410 -1.91 18.36 -0.56
CA PHE A 410 -3.11 18.38 0.28
C PHE A 410 -2.84 18.82 1.73
N GLY A 411 -1.88 19.75 1.90
CA GLY A 411 -1.46 20.25 3.21
C GLY A 411 -0.64 19.26 4.04
N GLY A 412 -0.22 18.12 3.46
CA GLY A 412 0.57 17.10 4.12
C GLY A 412 -0.24 16.18 5.05
N CYS A 413 0.43 15.53 5.99
CA CYS A 413 -0.15 14.52 6.88
C CYS A 413 -0.77 15.13 8.14
N ARG A 414 -2.09 15.02 8.28
CA ARG A 414 -2.84 15.55 9.45
C ARG A 414 -2.47 14.86 10.76
N CYS A 415 -2.23 13.55 10.70
CA CYS A 415 -1.81 12.77 11.85
C CYS A 415 -0.40 13.18 12.33
N GLN A 416 0.53 13.46 11.41
CA GLN A 416 1.87 13.95 11.74
C GLN A 416 1.82 15.35 12.34
N ALA A 417 1.02 16.25 11.76
CA ALA A 417 0.82 17.60 12.30
C ALA A 417 0.33 17.53 13.76
N TYR A 418 -0.71 16.72 14.03
CA TYR A 418 -1.19 16.51 15.39
C TYR A 418 -0.12 15.96 16.32
N GLN A 419 0.58 14.91 15.93
CA GLN A 419 1.55 14.24 16.80
C GLN A 419 2.75 15.09 17.16
N LEU A 420 3.13 16.02 16.29
CA LEU A 420 4.28 16.91 16.50
C LEU A 420 3.89 18.23 17.17
N VAL A 421 2.69 18.73 16.90
CA VAL A 421 2.25 20.09 17.32
C VAL A 421 1.07 20.04 18.31
N GLY A 422 0.29 18.95 18.31
CA GLY A 422 -0.94 18.83 19.08
C GLY A 422 -2.19 19.37 18.35
N ASP A 423 -2.03 19.83 17.10
CA ASP A 423 -3.13 20.31 16.26
C ASP A 423 -3.03 19.72 14.86
N ALA A 424 -4.08 19.03 14.40
CA ALA A 424 -4.14 18.41 13.09
C ALA A 424 -4.44 19.41 11.96
N ALA A 425 -4.91 20.61 12.27
CA ALA A 425 -5.30 21.61 11.28
C ALA A 425 -4.14 22.52 10.83
N VAL A 426 -3.02 22.56 11.55
CA VAL A 426 -1.85 23.38 11.19
C VAL A 426 -1.16 22.86 9.93
N THR A 427 -0.36 23.70 9.28
CA THR A 427 0.53 23.27 8.19
C THR A 427 1.46 22.16 8.68
N ASP A 428 1.55 21.07 7.91
CA ASP A 428 2.42 19.95 8.27
C ASP A 428 3.86 20.42 8.55
N PRO A 429 4.47 20.05 9.69
CA PRO A 429 5.87 20.38 9.98
C PRO A 429 6.88 19.91 8.91
N ALA A 430 6.54 18.93 8.07
CA ALA A 430 7.39 18.56 6.93
C ALA A 430 7.47 19.64 5.84
N CYS A 431 6.51 20.58 5.80
CA CYS A 431 6.55 21.71 4.88
C CYS A 431 7.54 22.79 5.38
N SER A 432 8.44 23.23 4.52
CA SER A 432 9.39 24.31 4.86
C SER A 432 8.73 25.66 5.13
N LEU A 433 7.46 25.83 4.76
CA LEU A 433 6.66 27.03 5.06
C LEU A 433 5.92 26.95 6.40
N SER A 434 5.97 25.80 7.08
CA SER A 434 5.38 25.61 8.41
C SER A 434 6.20 26.37 9.46
N GLU A 435 5.54 27.12 10.33
CA GLU A 435 6.16 27.71 11.53
C GLU A 435 6.75 26.66 12.48
N HIS A 436 6.31 25.39 12.34
CA HIS A 436 6.74 24.24 13.13
C HIS A 436 7.79 23.37 12.44
N HIS A 437 8.38 23.83 11.31
CA HIS A 437 9.28 23.01 10.50
C HIS A 437 10.50 22.48 11.26
N ASP A 438 10.99 23.20 12.25
CA ASP A 438 12.13 22.79 13.06
C ASP A 438 11.85 21.54 13.90
N LEU A 439 10.58 21.25 14.24
CA LEU A 439 10.21 20.06 15.01
C LEU A 439 10.49 18.77 14.26
N ILE A 440 10.35 18.75 12.92
CA ILE A 440 10.60 17.54 12.16
C ILE A 440 12.08 17.31 11.90
N ARG A 441 12.89 18.38 11.95
CA ARG A 441 14.33 18.36 11.69
C ARG A 441 15.18 18.13 12.94
N THR A 442 14.55 18.06 14.13
CA THR A 442 15.25 17.86 15.39
C THR A 442 16.04 16.54 15.38
N GLU A 443 17.35 16.63 15.54
CA GLU A 443 18.21 15.48 15.74
C GLU A 443 18.21 15.04 17.19
N PHE A 444 18.16 13.74 17.42
CA PHE A 444 18.12 13.16 18.75
C PHE A 444 19.43 12.46 19.08
N GLN A 445 19.87 12.61 20.33
CA GLN A 445 20.90 11.73 20.90
C GLN A 445 20.36 10.30 20.91
N PRO A 446 21.18 9.29 20.59
CA PRO A 446 20.79 7.89 20.63
C PRO A 446 20.25 7.50 22.00
N GLN A 447 19.09 6.86 22.00
CA GLN A 447 18.47 6.30 23.22
C GLN A 447 18.10 4.84 22.96
N PRO A 448 18.02 3.99 24.02
CA PRO A 448 17.50 2.63 23.88
C PRO A 448 16.05 2.65 23.41
N ALA A 449 15.72 1.81 22.43
CA ALA A 449 14.34 1.64 21.99
C ALA A 449 13.55 0.75 22.97
N VAL A 450 12.28 1.07 23.16
CA VAL A 450 11.36 0.28 23.96
C VAL A 450 10.61 -0.67 23.04
N PRO A 451 10.67 -2.00 23.25
CA PRO A 451 9.89 -2.96 22.47
C PRO A 451 8.39 -2.71 22.63
N ARG A 452 7.63 -3.00 21.54
CA ARG A 452 6.17 -3.03 21.60
C ARG A 452 5.72 -4.01 22.67
N ARG A 453 4.80 -3.59 23.52
CA ARG A 453 4.16 -4.49 24.48
C ARG A 453 3.01 -5.23 23.80
N ILE A 454 2.86 -6.52 24.12
CA ILE A 454 1.77 -7.39 23.67
C ILE A 454 0.60 -7.25 24.61
#